data_4d1de1e41020c9d13a99983a895eeb32
#
_entry.id   4d1de1e41020c9d13a99983a895eeb32
#
_cell.length_a   1.000
_cell.length_b   1.000
_cell.length_c   1.000
_cell.angle_alpha   90.00
_cell.angle_beta   90.00
_cell.angle_gamma   90.00
#
_symmetry.space_group_name_H-M   'P 1'
#
loop_
_entity.id
_entity.type
_entity.pdbx_description
1 polymer ?
#
loop_
_entity_poly.entity_id
_entity_poly.type
_entity_poly.pdbx_seq_one_letter_code
_entity_poly.pdbx_strand_id
1 'polypeptide(L)'
;GARVSTSLTLAGGDNEVYLPPGTRIRYHWEVEDADGNTASTPEATIVYEDIRFEWETLETNGLVLHYYSGSDEDAQAMLDVARDAIAEMSGLLNAEVEFPVNVRIYSSVDDMRPALQRRSESYESQIITAGVRVSSDTVLVLGNVSFSTLRHELTHVVTAVAGEGPIGKLPAWLDEGTAVYGQGDPEGFGDAVGRAID
;
A
#
# COMPACT_ATOMS: atom_id res chain seq x y z
N GLY A 1 -41.86 -3.36 -14.59
CA GLY A 1 -41.33 -3.57 -13.27
C GLY A 1 -40.82 -2.25 -12.68
N ALA A 2 -40.96 -2.07 -11.39
CA ALA A 2 -40.40 -0.89 -10.70
C ALA A 2 -38.88 -0.95 -10.74
N ARG A 3 -38.24 0.18 -11.00
CA ARG A 3 -36.81 0.33 -10.95
C ARG A 3 -36.46 1.09 -9.66
N VAL A 4 -35.63 0.48 -8.80
CA VAL A 4 -35.09 1.12 -7.58
C VAL A 4 -33.66 1.52 -7.86
N SER A 5 -33.27 2.72 -7.43
CA SER A 5 -31.92 3.23 -7.52
C SER A 5 -31.51 3.76 -6.15
N THR A 6 -30.34 3.37 -5.71
CA THR A 6 -29.72 3.88 -4.48
C THR A 6 -28.23 4.07 -4.71
N SER A 7 -27.58 4.86 -3.85
CA SER A 7 -26.14 5.09 -3.88
C SER A 7 -25.58 5.02 -2.47
N LEU A 8 -24.38 4.48 -2.33
CA LEU A 8 -23.60 4.46 -1.12
C LEU A 8 -22.32 5.26 -1.36
N THR A 9 -22.05 6.26 -0.52
CA THR A 9 -20.80 6.99 -0.52
C THR A 9 -19.89 6.40 0.56
N LEU A 10 -18.75 5.86 0.17
CA LEU A 10 -17.80 5.21 1.08
C LEU A 10 -16.79 6.18 1.68
N ALA A 11 -16.55 7.31 1.03
CA ALA A 11 -15.63 8.36 1.48
C ALA A 11 -16.34 9.71 1.47
N GLY A 12 -16.10 10.53 2.50
CA GLY A 12 -16.67 11.87 2.65
C GLY A 12 -17.69 11.95 3.79
N GLY A 13 -17.40 12.77 4.78
CA GLY A 13 -18.21 13.03 5.98
C GLY A 13 -17.50 12.69 7.28
N ASP A 14 -18.18 12.83 8.41
CA ASP A 14 -17.60 12.66 9.76
C ASP A 14 -17.08 11.24 10.09
N ASN A 15 -17.34 10.26 9.22
CA ASN A 15 -16.87 8.88 9.33
C ASN A 15 -16.11 8.45 8.07
N GLU A 16 -15.19 9.27 7.61
CA GLU A 16 -14.39 8.98 6.42
C GLU A 16 -13.55 7.71 6.60
N VAL A 17 -13.91 6.65 5.89
CA VAL A 17 -13.07 5.46 5.80
C VAL A 17 -12.01 5.72 4.75
N TYR A 18 -10.74 5.65 5.15
CA TYR A 18 -9.65 5.72 4.20
C TYR A 18 -9.62 4.44 3.36
N LEU A 19 -9.68 4.61 2.06
CA LEU A 19 -9.56 3.54 1.07
C LEU A 19 -8.33 3.83 0.20
N PRO A 20 -7.23 3.11 0.37
CA PRO A 20 -6.10 3.23 -0.54
C PRO A 20 -6.47 2.72 -1.95
N PRO A 21 -5.86 3.29 -3.02
CA PRO A 21 -6.02 2.77 -4.37
C PRO A 21 -5.64 1.29 -4.44
N GLY A 22 -6.41 0.49 -5.18
CA GLY A 22 -6.29 -0.96 -5.24
C GLY A 22 -7.19 -1.71 -4.24
N THR A 23 -7.88 -1.01 -3.32
CA THR A 23 -8.79 -1.64 -2.37
C THR A 23 -9.92 -2.38 -3.09
N ARG A 24 -10.06 -3.66 -2.79
CA ARG A 24 -11.16 -4.49 -3.31
C ARG A 24 -12.36 -4.37 -2.40
N ILE A 25 -13.48 -3.91 -2.95
CA ILE A 25 -14.74 -3.72 -2.26
C ILE A 25 -15.71 -4.77 -2.76
N ARG A 26 -16.15 -5.66 -1.87
CA ARG A 26 -17.19 -6.65 -2.14
C ARG A 26 -18.52 -6.12 -1.67
N TYR A 27 -19.55 -6.25 -2.46
CA TYR A 27 -20.89 -5.78 -2.15
C TYR A 27 -21.95 -6.69 -2.75
N HIS A 28 -23.12 -6.68 -2.14
CA HIS A 28 -24.37 -7.21 -2.68
C HIS A 28 -25.50 -6.27 -2.29
N TRP A 29 -26.62 -6.40 -2.96
CA TRP A 29 -27.82 -5.65 -2.63
C TRP A 29 -28.83 -6.56 -2.00
N GLU A 30 -29.46 -6.10 -0.92
CA GLU A 30 -30.65 -6.68 -0.34
C GLU A 30 -31.83 -5.72 -0.53
N VAL A 31 -32.92 -6.23 -1.01
CA VAL A 31 -34.14 -5.47 -1.26
C VAL A 31 -35.27 -6.13 -0.49
N GLU A 32 -36.03 -5.32 0.26
CA GLU A 32 -37.25 -5.73 0.94
C GLU A 32 -38.43 -4.95 0.37
N ASP A 33 -39.54 -5.64 0.07
CA ASP A 33 -40.75 -5.00 -0.36
C ASP A 33 -41.69 -4.62 0.81
N ALA A 34 -42.80 -3.95 0.53
CA ALA A 34 -43.71 -3.48 1.56
C ALA A 34 -44.44 -4.64 2.32
N ASP A 35 -44.43 -5.83 1.76
CA ASP A 35 -45.00 -7.03 2.36
C ASP A 35 -43.96 -7.87 3.16
N GLY A 36 -42.72 -7.39 3.25
CA GLY A 36 -41.63 -8.05 3.97
C GLY A 36 -40.93 -9.16 3.17
N ASN A 37 -41.17 -9.29 1.86
CA ASN A 37 -40.44 -10.24 1.05
C ASN A 37 -39.03 -9.66 0.73
N THR A 38 -38.01 -10.49 0.90
CA THR A 38 -36.62 -10.11 0.65
C THR A 38 -36.06 -10.78 -0.59
N ALA A 39 -35.18 -10.08 -1.28
CA ALA A 39 -34.38 -10.61 -2.38
C ALA A 39 -32.97 -10.04 -2.32
N SER A 40 -31.95 -10.85 -2.62
CA SER A 40 -30.57 -10.42 -2.69
C SER A 40 -29.95 -10.68 -4.05
N THR A 41 -28.99 -9.83 -4.44
CA THR A 41 -28.18 -10.08 -5.63
C THR A 41 -27.00 -10.99 -5.30
N PRO A 42 -26.39 -11.63 -6.30
CA PRO A 42 -25.07 -12.20 -6.13
C PRO A 42 -24.07 -11.14 -5.65
N GLU A 43 -23.04 -11.59 -4.93
CA GLU A 43 -21.91 -10.74 -4.55
C GLU A 43 -21.16 -10.25 -5.80
N ALA A 44 -20.80 -8.99 -5.82
CA ALA A 44 -19.96 -8.37 -6.85
C ALA A 44 -18.76 -7.71 -6.20
N THR A 45 -17.67 -7.61 -6.94
CA THR A 45 -16.43 -6.95 -6.49
C THR A 45 -16.12 -5.80 -7.44
N ILE A 46 -15.75 -4.66 -6.85
CA ILE A 46 -15.14 -3.54 -7.56
C ILE A 46 -13.78 -3.26 -6.94
N VAL A 47 -12.88 -2.67 -7.73
CA VAL A 47 -11.60 -2.17 -7.23
C VAL A 47 -11.70 -0.65 -7.17
N TYR A 48 -11.35 -0.07 -6.03
CA TYR A 48 -11.23 1.38 -5.89
C TYR A 48 -9.90 1.81 -6.49
N GLU A 49 -9.94 2.48 -7.63
CA GLU A 49 -8.76 2.91 -8.37
C GLU A 49 -8.60 4.43 -8.37
N ASP A 50 -7.36 4.89 -8.45
CA ASP A 50 -7.06 6.28 -8.73
C ASP A 50 -7.23 6.56 -10.22
N ILE A 51 -8.45 6.95 -10.59
CA ILE A 51 -8.87 7.17 -11.99
C ILE A 51 -8.32 8.46 -12.61
N ARG A 52 -7.49 9.22 -11.89
CA ARG A 52 -6.85 10.43 -12.42
C ARG A 52 -5.79 10.12 -13.47
N PHE A 53 -5.28 8.89 -13.46
CA PHE A 53 -4.17 8.45 -14.31
C PHE A 53 -4.54 7.19 -15.10
N GLU A 54 -3.93 7.04 -16.28
CA GLU A 54 -3.98 5.81 -17.07
C GLU A 54 -2.82 4.91 -16.62
N TRP A 55 -3.12 3.96 -15.74
CA TRP A 55 -2.13 3.08 -15.14
C TRP A 55 -1.70 1.97 -16.08
N GLU A 56 -0.40 1.85 -16.31
CA GLU A 56 0.24 0.66 -16.85
C GLU A 56 0.62 -0.29 -15.73
N THR A 57 0.78 -1.58 -16.06
CA THR A 57 0.99 -2.61 -15.04
C THR A 57 2.05 -3.60 -15.50
N LEU A 58 3.02 -3.86 -14.62
CA LEU A 58 3.97 -4.96 -14.73
C LEU A 58 3.73 -5.93 -13.58
N GLU A 59 3.82 -7.24 -13.85
CA GLU A 59 3.53 -8.28 -12.86
C GLU A 59 4.58 -9.38 -12.87
N THR A 60 5.00 -9.82 -11.69
CA THR A 60 5.85 -10.98 -11.48
C THR A 60 5.63 -11.62 -10.11
N ASN A 61 5.45 -12.95 -10.07
CA ASN A 61 5.44 -13.75 -8.82
C ASN A 61 4.61 -13.16 -7.67
N GLY A 62 3.38 -12.70 -7.96
CA GLY A 62 2.50 -12.12 -6.95
C GLY A 62 2.85 -10.67 -6.56
N LEU A 63 3.75 -10.01 -7.26
CA LEU A 63 4.05 -8.59 -7.15
C LEU A 63 3.50 -7.87 -8.38
N VAL A 64 2.71 -6.83 -8.16
CA VAL A 64 2.08 -6.02 -9.20
C VAL A 64 2.55 -4.58 -9.05
N LEU A 65 3.19 -4.06 -10.08
CA LEU A 65 3.68 -2.69 -10.11
C LEU A 65 2.81 -1.88 -11.09
N HIS A 66 2.27 -0.77 -10.60
CA HIS A 66 1.45 0.16 -11.37
C HIS A 66 2.21 1.49 -11.54
N TYR A 67 2.27 2.01 -12.76
CA TYR A 67 2.88 3.29 -13.09
C TYR A 67 2.09 3.98 -14.20
N TYR A 68 2.23 5.28 -14.37
CA TYR A 68 1.58 6.06 -15.41
C TYR A 68 2.55 7.04 -16.09
N SER A 69 3.81 7.04 -15.66
CA SER A 69 4.86 7.91 -16.19
C SER A 69 6.22 7.26 -16.02
N GLY A 70 7.19 7.72 -16.78
CA GLY A 70 8.52 7.10 -16.84
C GLY A 70 8.65 6.11 -17.99
N SER A 71 9.70 5.32 -18.00
CA SER A 71 9.93 4.29 -18.99
C SER A 71 9.61 2.89 -18.44
N ASP A 72 9.26 1.97 -19.33
CA ASP A 72 9.08 0.54 -18.97
C ASP A 72 10.37 -0.05 -18.38
N GLU A 73 11.54 0.44 -18.81
CA GLU A 73 12.83 0.01 -18.30
C GLU A 73 13.00 0.41 -16.81
N ASP A 74 12.65 1.65 -16.46
CA ASP A 74 12.69 2.12 -15.06
C ASP A 74 11.68 1.35 -14.20
N ALA A 75 10.47 1.14 -14.72
CA ALA A 75 9.43 0.38 -14.03
C ALA A 75 9.85 -1.08 -13.82
N GLN A 76 10.49 -1.71 -14.82
CA GLN A 76 11.02 -3.05 -14.70
C GLN A 76 12.16 -3.14 -13.67
N ALA A 77 13.06 -2.16 -13.63
CA ALA A 77 14.11 -2.09 -12.62
C ALA A 77 13.54 -1.99 -11.21
N MET A 78 12.49 -1.18 -11.00
CA MET A 78 11.79 -1.09 -9.72
C MET A 78 11.08 -2.40 -9.35
N LEU A 79 10.47 -3.08 -10.32
CA LEU A 79 9.82 -4.37 -10.11
C LEU A 79 10.84 -5.45 -9.68
N ASP A 80 12.01 -5.48 -10.32
CA ASP A 80 13.08 -6.42 -9.97
C ASP A 80 13.61 -6.18 -8.55
N VAL A 81 13.87 -4.92 -8.19
CA VAL A 81 14.27 -4.55 -6.82
C VAL A 81 13.19 -4.91 -5.80
N ALA A 82 11.93 -4.68 -6.12
CA ALA A 82 10.81 -5.01 -5.25
C ALA A 82 10.71 -6.53 -5.00
N ARG A 83 10.84 -7.32 -6.05
CA ARG A 83 10.87 -8.79 -5.97
C ARG A 83 12.00 -9.27 -5.07
N ASP A 84 13.21 -8.76 -5.29
CA ASP A 84 14.39 -9.17 -4.55
C ASP A 84 14.30 -8.77 -3.08
N ALA A 85 13.77 -7.58 -2.78
CA ALA A 85 13.53 -7.11 -1.42
C ALA A 85 12.56 -8.03 -0.64
N ILE A 86 11.41 -8.35 -1.25
CA ILE A 86 10.43 -9.25 -0.63
C ILE A 86 11.04 -10.63 -0.40
N ALA A 87 11.74 -11.19 -1.39
CA ALA A 87 12.35 -12.52 -1.28
C ALA A 87 13.42 -12.57 -0.17
N GLU A 88 14.29 -11.57 -0.11
CA GLU A 88 15.35 -11.47 0.89
C GLU A 88 14.76 -11.37 2.30
N MET A 89 13.83 -10.44 2.52
CA MET A 89 13.24 -10.22 3.83
C MET A 89 12.33 -11.36 4.27
N SER A 90 11.61 -12.00 3.34
CA SER A 90 10.85 -13.21 3.61
C SER A 90 11.74 -14.36 4.08
N GLY A 91 12.89 -14.55 3.44
CA GLY A 91 13.88 -15.53 3.87
C GLY A 91 14.49 -15.22 5.23
N LEU A 92 14.82 -13.94 5.49
CA LEU A 92 15.39 -13.49 6.77
C LEU A 92 14.42 -13.67 7.95
N LEU A 93 13.15 -13.28 7.74
CA LEU A 93 12.13 -13.29 8.79
C LEU A 93 11.37 -14.62 8.87
N ASN A 94 11.67 -15.56 7.98
CA ASN A 94 10.93 -16.82 7.83
C ASN A 94 9.41 -16.57 7.72
N ALA A 95 9.03 -15.61 6.90
CA ALA A 95 7.67 -15.18 6.65
C ALA A 95 7.34 -15.34 5.17
N GLU A 96 6.18 -15.90 4.84
CA GLU A 96 5.71 -16.08 3.47
C GLU A 96 4.58 -15.10 3.16
N VAL A 97 4.78 -14.27 2.15
CA VAL A 97 3.76 -13.33 1.67
C VAL A 97 2.89 -14.06 0.64
N GLU A 98 1.73 -14.57 1.08
CA GLU A 98 0.83 -15.41 0.29
C GLU A 98 -0.18 -14.61 -0.57
N PHE A 99 -0.16 -13.29 -0.51
CA PHE A 99 -1.08 -12.41 -1.23
C PHE A 99 -0.33 -11.53 -2.23
N PRO A 100 -1.00 -11.05 -3.30
CA PRO A 100 -0.38 -10.12 -4.23
C PRO A 100 -0.03 -8.80 -3.56
N VAL A 101 1.23 -8.35 -3.71
CA VAL A 101 1.70 -7.05 -3.24
C VAL A 101 1.61 -6.04 -4.38
N ASN A 102 0.96 -4.91 -4.12
CA ASN A 102 0.77 -3.85 -5.09
C ASN A 102 1.72 -2.68 -4.78
N VAL A 103 2.53 -2.31 -5.76
CA VAL A 103 3.37 -1.11 -5.72
C VAL A 103 2.81 -0.10 -6.71
N ARG A 104 2.51 1.12 -6.25
CA ARG A 104 2.03 2.20 -7.12
C ARG A 104 3.03 3.33 -7.16
N ILE A 105 3.49 3.66 -8.36
CA ILE A 105 4.49 4.68 -8.62
C ILE A 105 3.80 5.97 -9.05
N TYR A 106 3.95 7.00 -8.24
CA TYR A 106 3.48 8.35 -8.56
C TYR A 106 4.63 9.22 -9.06
N SER A 107 4.38 10.07 -10.04
CA SER A 107 5.42 10.94 -10.59
C SER A 107 5.78 12.13 -9.70
N SER A 108 4.87 12.51 -8.78
CA SER A 108 5.08 13.63 -7.87
C SER A 108 4.38 13.44 -6.53
N VAL A 109 4.81 14.19 -5.53
CA VAL A 109 4.15 14.26 -4.21
C VAL A 109 2.72 14.78 -4.36
N ASP A 110 2.47 15.74 -5.23
CA ASP A 110 1.14 16.31 -5.43
C ASP A 110 0.17 15.30 -6.06
N ASP A 111 0.67 14.42 -6.91
CA ASP A 111 -0.11 13.32 -7.48
C ASP A 111 -0.40 12.23 -6.43
N MET A 112 0.56 11.92 -5.58
CA MET A 112 0.42 10.88 -4.55
C MET A 112 -0.44 11.34 -3.38
N ARG A 113 -0.40 12.63 -3.02
CA ARG A 113 -1.07 13.18 -1.83
C ARG A 113 -2.56 12.81 -1.70
N PRO A 114 -3.41 12.90 -2.75
CA PRO A 114 -4.82 12.51 -2.64
C PRO A 114 -5.05 11.01 -2.38
N ALA A 115 -4.06 10.17 -2.67
CA ALA A 115 -4.09 8.73 -2.40
C ALA A 115 -3.64 8.37 -0.98
N LEU A 116 -3.18 9.34 -0.19
CA LEU A 116 -2.76 9.14 1.19
C LEU A 116 -3.92 9.36 2.16
N GLN A 117 -3.84 8.71 3.33
CA GLN A 117 -4.75 9.00 4.41
C GLN A 117 -4.58 10.45 4.87
N ARG A 118 -5.66 11.22 4.88
CA ARG A 118 -5.64 12.58 5.41
C ARG A 118 -5.28 12.56 6.89
N ARG A 119 -4.30 13.36 7.25
CA ARG A 119 -3.87 13.61 8.64
C ARG A 119 -4.08 15.09 8.95
N SER A 120 -3.83 15.51 10.20
CA SER A 120 -3.98 16.93 10.56
C SER A 120 -3.03 17.82 9.72
N GLU A 121 -3.47 19.04 9.38
CA GLU A 121 -2.70 20.00 8.56
C GLU A 121 -1.28 20.25 9.07
N SER A 122 -1.08 20.23 10.39
CA SER A 122 0.24 20.39 11.02
C SER A 122 1.18 19.19 10.78
N TYR A 123 0.64 18.01 10.48
CA TYR A 123 1.40 16.81 10.17
C TYR A 123 1.73 16.73 8.67
N GLU A 124 0.77 17.08 7.81
CA GLU A 124 0.91 17.05 6.36
C GLU A 124 1.98 18.04 5.83
N SER A 125 2.20 19.15 6.52
CA SER A 125 3.19 20.15 6.13
C SER A 125 4.64 19.74 6.40
N GLN A 126 4.88 18.71 7.21
CA GLN A 126 6.22 18.33 7.69
C GLN A 126 6.77 17.05 7.07
N ILE A 127 5.95 16.21 6.42
CA ILE A 127 6.40 14.92 5.89
C ILE A 127 6.19 14.85 4.39
N ILE A 128 7.27 15.09 3.64
CA ILE A 128 7.38 14.67 2.25
C ILE A 128 7.75 13.18 2.30
N THR A 129 6.76 12.31 2.24
CA THR A 129 6.98 10.87 2.23
C THR A 129 7.34 10.44 0.81
N ALA A 130 8.54 9.94 0.63
CA ALA A 130 9.00 9.39 -0.66
C ALA A 130 8.36 8.02 -0.96
N GLY A 131 7.90 7.32 0.08
CA GLY A 131 7.17 6.06 0.02
C GLY A 131 6.36 5.84 1.29
N VAL A 132 5.35 4.98 1.24
CA VAL A 132 4.53 4.59 2.39
C VAL A 132 3.76 3.30 2.11
N ARG A 133 3.73 2.40 3.07
CA ARG A 133 2.78 1.28 3.10
C ARG A 133 1.41 1.79 3.55
N VAL A 134 0.42 1.71 2.68
CA VAL A 134 -0.95 2.23 2.94
C VAL A 134 -1.96 1.16 3.35
N SER A 135 -1.66 -0.11 3.05
CA SER A 135 -2.44 -1.28 3.49
C SER A 135 -1.50 -2.48 3.71
N SER A 136 -2.06 -3.64 4.05
CA SER A 136 -1.30 -4.88 4.19
C SER A 136 -0.55 -5.30 2.92
N ASP A 137 -1.09 -4.94 1.77
CA ASP A 137 -0.67 -5.41 0.45
C ASP A 137 -0.33 -4.27 -0.53
N THR A 138 -0.39 -3.00 -0.11
CA THR A 138 -0.20 -1.87 -1.03
C THR A 138 0.81 -0.86 -0.49
N VAL A 139 1.78 -0.54 -1.35
CA VAL A 139 2.83 0.45 -1.14
C VAL A 139 2.72 1.54 -2.20
N LEU A 140 2.76 2.79 -1.80
CA LEU A 140 2.84 3.95 -2.69
C LEU A 140 4.26 4.53 -2.63
N VAL A 141 4.85 4.80 -3.79
CA VAL A 141 6.19 5.41 -3.89
C VAL A 141 6.25 6.47 -4.97
N LEU A 142 7.21 7.38 -4.87
CA LEU A 142 7.53 8.30 -5.95
C LEU A 142 8.45 7.65 -6.98
N GLY A 143 8.28 7.97 -8.26
CA GLY A 143 9.08 7.39 -9.35
C GLY A 143 10.57 7.79 -9.33
N ASN A 144 10.92 8.82 -8.59
CA ASN A 144 12.30 9.29 -8.41
C ASN A 144 12.92 8.85 -7.07
N VAL A 145 12.26 7.94 -6.32
CA VAL A 145 12.84 7.44 -5.07
C VAL A 145 14.05 6.56 -5.32
N SER A 146 14.91 6.48 -4.32
CA SER A 146 15.98 5.50 -4.31
C SER A 146 15.42 4.09 -4.16
N PHE A 147 16.11 3.11 -4.69
CA PHE A 147 15.76 1.70 -4.47
C PHE A 147 15.77 1.31 -2.99
N SER A 148 16.57 1.98 -2.17
CA SER A 148 16.58 1.79 -0.72
C SER A 148 15.24 2.18 -0.07
N THR A 149 14.60 3.28 -0.53
CA THR A 149 13.26 3.66 -0.06
C THR A 149 12.21 2.61 -0.43
N LEU A 150 12.22 2.13 -1.68
CA LEU A 150 11.31 1.06 -2.10
C LEU A 150 11.50 -0.21 -1.26
N ARG A 151 12.74 -0.61 -1.01
CA ARG A 151 13.07 -1.76 -0.14
C ARG A 151 12.57 -1.56 1.29
N HIS A 152 12.71 -0.35 1.84
CA HIS A 152 12.20 0.01 3.17
C HIS A 152 10.70 -0.24 3.27
N GLU A 153 9.92 0.33 2.36
CA GLU A 153 8.47 0.20 2.38
C GLU A 153 7.99 -1.24 2.17
N LEU A 154 8.68 -2.00 1.32
CA LEU A 154 8.37 -3.41 1.11
C LEU A 154 8.77 -4.29 2.30
N THR A 155 9.79 -3.89 3.05
CA THR A 155 10.13 -4.56 4.31
C THR A 155 8.98 -4.47 5.31
N HIS A 156 8.28 -3.34 5.40
CA HIS A 156 7.07 -3.22 6.23
C HIS A 156 5.95 -4.20 5.82
N VAL A 157 5.86 -4.59 4.56
CA VAL A 157 4.91 -5.63 4.13
C VAL A 157 5.30 -6.98 4.74
N VAL A 158 6.57 -7.34 4.66
CA VAL A 158 7.06 -8.63 5.19
C VAL A 158 7.05 -8.67 6.72
N THR A 159 7.43 -7.57 7.39
CA THR A 159 7.39 -7.48 8.87
C THR A 159 5.98 -7.59 9.40
N ALA A 160 4.98 -7.06 8.68
CA ALA A 160 3.58 -7.23 9.04
C ALA A 160 3.16 -8.71 9.00
N VAL A 161 3.56 -9.44 7.96
CA VAL A 161 3.29 -10.89 7.86
C VAL A 161 4.00 -11.64 8.99
N ALA A 162 5.26 -11.28 9.28
CA ALA A 162 6.07 -11.97 10.29
C ALA A 162 5.59 -11.72 11.74
N GLY A 163 5.09 -10.53 12.02
CA GLY A 163 4.91 -10.07 13.40
C GLY A 163 3.55 -9.48 13.75
N GLU A 164 2.67 -9.20 12.78
CA GLU A 164 1.31 -8.76 13.07
C GLU A 164 0.41 -9.99 13.29
N GLY A 165 -0.18 -10.06 14.43
CA GLY A 165 -1.08 -11.17 14.79
C GLY A 165 -2.34 -10.67 15.51
N PRO A 166 -3.26 -11.57 15.88
CA PRO A 166 -4.51 -11.21 16.54
C PRO A 166 -4.31 -10.54 17.91
N ILE A 167 -3.10 -10.58 18.46
CA ILE A 167 -2.79 -10.07 19.81
C ILE A 167 -2.08 -8.70 19.76
N GLY A 168 -1.59 -8.25 18.59
CA GLY A 168 -0.91 -6.96 18.47
C GLY A 168 -0.06 -6.81 17.23
N LYS A 169 0.52 -5.61 17.11
CA LYS A 169 1.49 -5.24 16.08
C LYS A 169 2.89 -5.25 16.65
N LEU A 170 3.89 -5.32 15.78
CA LEU A 170 5.29 -5.12 16.19
C LEU A 170 5.45 -3.73 16.85
N PRO A 171 6.30 -3.62 17.87
CA PRO A 171 6.71 -2.30 18.36
C PRO A 171 7.32 -1.48 17.21
N ALA A 172 7.01 -0.17 17.16
CA ALA A 172 7.44 0.70 16.07
C ALA A 172 8.98 0.68 15.86
N TRP A 173 9.77 0.63 16.95
CA TRP A 173 11.23 0.57 16.85
C TRP A 173 11.74 -0.70 16.16
N LEU A 174 11.02 -1.82 16.31
CA LEU A 174 11.40 -3.09 15.69
C LEU A 174 10.97 -3.13 14.23
N ASP A 175 9.78 -2.65 13.91
CA ASP A 175 9.27 -2.55 12.55
C ASP A 175 10.17 -1.60 11.72
N GLU A 176 10.40 -0.38 12.20
CA GLU A 176 11.26 0.60 11.55
C GLU A 176 12.73 0.16 11.48
N GLY A 177 13.26 -0.44 12.56
CA GLY A 177 14.62 -0.96 12.58
C GLY A 177 14.83 -2.08 11.56
N THR A 178 13.84 -2.94 11.38
CA THR A 178 13.87 -4.00 10.36
C THR A 178 13.77 -3.40 8.96
N ALA A 179 12.93 -2.38 8.76
CA ALA A 179 12.80 -1.68 7.48
C ALA A 179 14.10 -0.97 7.09
N VAL A 180 14.76 -0.30 8.03
CA VAL A 180 16.09 0.30 7.83
C VAL A 180 17.13 -0.77 7.47
N TYR A 181 17.12 -1.92 8.11
CA TYR A 181 17.99 -3.04 7.73
C TYR A 181 17.70 -3.51 6.30
N GLY A 182 16.44 -3.65 5.93
CA GLY A 182 15.98 -4.06 4.59
C GLY A 182 16.33 -3.09 3.47
N GLN A 183 16.67 -1.84 3.77
CA GLN A 183 17.12 -0.84 2.79
C GLN A 183 18.37 -1.30 2.01
N GLY A 184 19.18 -2.20 2.59
CA GLY A 184 20.39 -2.69 1.94
C GLY A 184 21.57 -1.71 1.99
N ASP A 185 21.50 -0.67 2.83
CA ASP A 185 22.60 0.25 3.11
C ASP A 185 22.94 0.26 4.63
N PRO A 186 23.58 -0.81 5.13
CA PRO A 186 23.95 -0.90 6.53
C PRO A 186 25.09 0.04 6.92
N GLU A 187 25.88 0.57 5.96
CA GLU A 187 27.04 1.40 6.24
C GLU A 187 26.64 2.77 6.80
N GLY A 188 25.59 3.40 6.23
CA GLY A 188 25.07 4.68 6.73
C GLY A 188 24.48 4.60 8.14
N PHE A 189 23.93 3.45 8.53
CA PHE A 189 23.36 3.24 9.85
C PHE A 189 24.42 2.92 10.91
N GLY A 190 25.42 2.12 10.55
CA GLY A 190 26.57 1.82 11.43
C GLY A 190 27.31 3.07 11.86
N ASP A 191 27.52 4.00 10.93
CA ASP A 191 28.13 5.31 11.19
C ASP A 191 27.28 6.23 12.07
N ALA A 192 25.95 6.17 11.94
CA ALA A 192 25.05 6.97 12.77
C ALA A 192 24.97 6.43 14.20
N VAL A 193 24.93 5.12 14.38
CA VAL A 193 24.96 4.47 15.70
C VAL A 193 26.32 4.66 16.37
N GLY A 194 27.43 4.53 15.63
CA GLY A 194 28.77 4.80 16.16
C GLY A 194 28.90 6.22 16.72
N ARG A 195 28.39 7.23 16.00
CA ARG A 195 28.41 8.63 16.47
C ARG A 195 27.47 8.94 17.64
N ALA A 196 26.48 8.09 17.90
CA ALA A 196 25.55 8.26 19.02
C ALA A 196 26.03 7.60 20.32
N ILE A 197 27.05 6.75 20.24
CA ILE A 197 27.63 6.03 21.38
C ILE A 197 28.93 6.71 21.91
N ASP A 198 29.60 7.52 21.09
CA ASP A 198 30.74 8.38 21.46
C ASP A 198 30.25 9.72 22.07
#